data_d93cc51b5aa80b9c98c14a9e9cc787b6
#
_entry.id   d93cc51b5aa80b9c98c14a9e9cc787b6
#
_cell.length_a   1.000
_cell.length_b   1.000
_cell.length_c   1.000
_cell.angle_alpha   90.00
_cell.angle_beta   90.00
_cell.angle_gamma   90.00
#
_symmetry.space_group_name_H-M   'P 1'
#
loop_
_entity.id
_entity.type
_entity.pdbx_description
1 polymer ?
#
loop_
_entity_poly.entity_id
_entity_poly.type
_entity_poly.pdbx_seq_one_letter_code
_entity_poly.pdbx_strand_id
1 'polypeptide(L)'
;MATKILIVYFSHWGHTRQLAELIADLTGGDPFEITTDHHYPVAHDPCSAQAHQEQLADFRPHLTSQVARMDQYETVLIGHPIWWYRAPMVIRSFEESYDLTGKTLIPFCTSGDVG
;
A
#
# COMPACT_ATOMS: atom_id res chain seq x y z
N MET A 1 13.42 -24.55 1.96
CA MET A 1 13.72 -23.15 2.20
C MET A 1 12.46 -22.39 2.55
N ALA A 2 12.54 -21.57 3.57
CA ALA A 2 11.40 -20.74 3.92
C ALA A 2 11.18 -19.69 2.85
N THR A 3 9.94 -19.58 2.38
CA THR A 3 9.52 -18.54 1.45
C THR A 3 9.41 -17.23 2.20
N LYS A 4 9.99 -16.17 1.67
CA LYS A 4 9.88 -14.85 2.27
C LYS A 4 8.57 -14.18 1.88
N ILE A 5 7.98 -13.49 2.85
CA ILE A 5 6.73 -12.76 2.71
C ILE A 5 7.02 -11.29 2.90
N LEU A 6 6.57 -10.46 1.96
CA LEU A 6 6.64 -9.01 2.06
C LEU A 6 5.25 -8.47 2.39
N ILE A 7 5.14 -7.62 3.40
CA ILE A 7 3.89 -6.96 3.75
C ILE A 7 4.05 -5.48 3.39
N VAL A 8 3.60 -5.13 2.20
CA VAL A 8 3.62 -3.76 1.68
C VAL A 8 2.35 -3.06 2.12
N TYR A 9 2.45 -1.82 2.58
CA TYR A 9 1.26 -1.08 2.96
C TYR A 9 1.41 0.40 2.73
N PHE A 10 0.26 1.04 2.47
CA PHE A 10 0.12 2.49 2.52
C PHE A 10 -0.91 2.82 3.59
N SER A 11 -0.57 3.70 4.53
CA SER A 11 -1.46 4.10 5.61
C SER A 11 -1.45 5.61 5.74
N HIS A 12 -2.63 6.22 5.77
CA HIS A 12 -2.75 7.67 5.91
C HIS A 12 -3.03 8.07 7.36
N TRP A 13 -3.93 7.36 8.04
CA TRP A 13 -4.31 7.65 9.41
C TRP A 13 -3.74 6.65 10.43
N GLY A 14 -3.02 5.64 10.01
CA GLY A 14 -2.32 4.71 10.89
C GLY A 14 -2.97 3.35 11.11
N HIS A 15 -4.22 3.14 10.69
CA HIS A 15 -4.92 1.87 10.94
C HIS A 15 -4.39 0.75 10.03
N THR A 16 -4.11 1.05 8.78
CA THR A 16 -3.51 0.07 7.88
C THR A 16 -2.11 -0.32 8.36
N ARG A 17 -1.35 0.65 8.88
CA ARG A 17 -0.03 0.36 9.47
C ARG A 17 -0.14 -0.61 10.64
N GLN A 18 -1.08 -0.39 11.55
CA GLN A 18 -1.27 -1.26 12.70
C GLN A 18 -1.60 -2.69 12.26
N LEU A 19 -2.46 -2.84 11.28
CA LEU A 19 -2.82 -4.14 10.76
C LEU A 19 -1.63 -4.80 10.05
N ALA A 20 -0.86 -4.05 9.28
CA ALA A 20 0.32 -4.57 8.60
C ALA A 20 1.37 -5.07 9.60
N GLU A 21 1.58 -4.32 10.67
CA GLU A 21 2.53 -4.72 11.72
C GLU A 21 2.09 -5.99 12.43
N LEU A 22 0.79 -6.13 12.69
CA LEU A 22 0.23 -7.35 13.28
C LEU A 22 0.43 -8.55 12.35
N ILE A 23 0.16 -8.38 11.07
CA ILE A 23 0.36 -9.44 10.08
C ILE A 23 1.84 -9.84 10.01
N ALA A 24 2.74 -8.87 10.06
CA ALA A 24 4.18 -9.14 10.05
C ALA A 24 4.58 -9.98 11.28
N ASP A 25 4.05 -9.64 12.45
CA ASP A 25 4.33 -10.40 13.68
C ASP A 25 3.80 -11.83 13.58
N LEU A 26 2.62 -12.02 13.02
CA LEU A 26 1.98 -13.33 12.93
C LEU A 26 2.61 -14.23 11.85
N THR A 27 3.14 -13.66 10.78
CA THR A 27 3.67 -14.42 9.65
C THR A 27 5.19 -14.51 9.63
N GLY A 28 5.88 -13.66 10.40
CA GLY A 28 7.32 -13.52 10.30
C GLY A 28 7.76 -12.78 9.05
N GLY A 29 6.85 -12.15 8.32
CA GLY A 29 7.16 -11.42 7.11
C GLY A 29 7.80 -10.06 7.36
N ASP A 30 8.27 -9.43 6.31
CA ASP A 30 8.95 -8.14 6.35
C ASP A 30 7.97 -7.02 6.02
N PRO A 31 7.70 -6.08 6.94
CA PRO A 31 6.84 -4.94 6.63
C PRO A 31 7.60 -3.90 5.81
N PHE A 32 6.89 -3.29 4.88
CA PHE A 32 7.44 -2.20 4.05
C PHE A 32 6.37 -1.14 3.84
N GLU A 33 6.64 0.07 4.30
CA GLU A 33 5.72 1.18 4.13
C GLU A 33 5.96 1.89 2.80
N ILE A 34 4.90 2.04 2.01
CA ILE A 34 4.96 2.86 0.80
C ILE A 34 4.96 4.32 1.23
N THR A 35 5.99 5.05 0.82
CA THR A 35 6.12 6.48 1.11
C THR A 35 6.10 7.27 -0.19
N THR A 36 5.52 8.47 -0.13
CA THR A 36 5.42 9.37 -1.26
C THR A 36 5.66 10.81 -0.79
N ASP A 37 6.23 11.62 -1.67
CA ASP A 37 6.34 13.06 -1.45
C ASP A 37 5.07 13.81 -1.86
N HIS A 38 4.09 13.10 -2.41
CA HIS A 38 2.78 13.65 -2.74
C HIS A 38 1.96 13.79 -1.45
N HIS A 39 1.54 15.02 -1.16
CA HIS A 39 0.87 15.33 0.11
C HIS A 39 -0.62 15.02 0.07
N TYR A 40 -1.09 14.29 1.10
CA TYR A 40 -2.52 14.08 1.32
C TYR A 40 -2.94 14.82 2.59
N PRO A 41 -4.05 15.59 2.53
CA PRO A 41 -4.55 16.28 3.73
C PRO A 41 -4.90 15.30 4.84
N VAL A 42 -4.65 15.68 6.10
CA VAL A 42 -5.01 14.86 7.26
C VAL A 42 -6.52 14.85 7.47
N ALA A 43 -7.20 15.97 7.22
CA ALA A 43 -8.65 16.05 7.37
C ALA A 43 -9.34 15.16 6.32
N HIS A 44 -10.41 14.47 6.74
CA HIS A 44 -11.10 13.49 5.90
C HIS A 44 -11.63 14.08 4.60
N ASP A 45 -12.38 15.20 4.68
CA ASP A 45 -13.07 15.72 3.49
C ASP A 45 -12.11 16.22 2.41
N PRO A 46 -11.08 17.03 2.72
CA PRO A 46 -10.10 17.42 1.69
C PRO A 46 -9.32 16.22 1.14
N CYS A 47 -8.99 15.25 1.97
CA CYS A 47 -8.29 14.04 1.51
C CYS A 47 -9.18 13.24 0.56
N SER A 48 -10.45 13.08 0.89
CA SER A 48 -11.41 12.37 0.06
C SER A 48 -11.60 13.05 -1.29
N ALA A 49 -11.71 14.39 -1.32
CA ALA A 49 -11.86 15.12 -2.57
C ALA A 49 -10.63 14.97 -3.46
N GLN A 50 -9.44 15.06 -2.88
CA GLN A 50 -8.19 14.89 -3.62
C GLN A 50 -8.06 13.46 -4.16
N ALA A 51 -8.38 12.45 -3.36
CA ALA A 51 -8.33 11.06 -3.78
C ALA A 51 -9.26 10.80 -4.96
N HIS A 52 -10.45 11.39 -4.95
CA HIS A 52 -11.40 11.23 -6.05
C HIS A 52 -10.86 11.85 -7.34
N GLN A 53 -10.30 13.05 -7.26
CA GLN A 53 -9.69 13.70 -8.43
C GLN A 53 -8.53 12.86 -8.99
N GLU A 54 -7.72 12.26 -8.13
CA GLU A 54 -6.61 11.42 -8.58
C GLU A 54 -7.11 10.17 -9.30
N GLN A 55 -8.20 9.57 -8.81
CA GLN A 55 -8.80 8.43 -9.51
C GLN A 55 -9.32 8.82 -10.90
N LEU A 56 -10.00 9.95 -10.99
CA LEU A 56 -10.54 10.43 -12.26
C LEU A 56 -9.44 10.76 -13.25
N ALA A 57 -8.31 11.26 -12.77
CA ALA A 57 -7.17 11.62 -13.60
C ALA A 57 -6.21 10.44 -13.85
N ASP A 58 -6.45 9.29 -13.23
CA ASP A 58 -5.55 8.13 -13.28
C ASP A 58 -4.12 8.52 -12.89
N PHE A 59 -4.00 9.31 -11.82
CA PHE A 59 -2.75 9.90 -11.37
C PHE A 59 -1.83 8.85 -10.73
N ARG A 60 -0.52 8.98 -10.94
CA ARG A 60 0.48 8.11 -10.33
C ARG A 60 1.38 8.92 -9.39
N PRO A 61 1.08 8.93 -8.07
CA PRO A 61 1.96 9.62 -7.11
C PRO A 61 3.38 9.08 -7.18
N HIS A 62 4.36 9.96 -7.05
CA HIS A 62 5.76 9.58 -7.01
C HIS A 62 6.08 8.90 -5.68
N LEU A 63 6.78 7.76 -5.73
CA LEU A 63 7.16 7.02 -4.54
C LEU A 63 8.58 7.37 -4.15
N THR A 64 8.82 7.52 -2.84
CA THR A 64 10.11 7.92 -2.29
C THR A 64 10.88 6.77 -1.64
N SER A 65 10.26 5.59 -1.56
CA SER A 65 10.91 4.39 -1.01
C SER A 65 10.88 3.26 -2.02
N GLN A 66 11.85 2.36 -1.94
CA GLN A 66 11.95 1.22 -2.85
C GLN A 66 12.22 -0.05 -2.05
N VAL A 67 11.60 -1.15 -2.47
CA VAL A 67 11.87 -2.46 -1.90
C VAL A 67 13.20 -2.96 -2.44
N ALA A 68 14.15 -3.23 -1.54
CA ALA A 68 15.40 -3.86 -1.92
C ALA A 68 15.14 -5.34 -2.19
N ARG A 69 15.58 -5.83 -3.34
CA ARG A 69 15.53 -7.26 -3.66
C ARG A 69 14.12 -7.83 -3.62
N MET A 70 13.23 -7.25 -4.41
CA MET A 70 11.88 -7.77 -4.58
C MET A 70 11.88 -9.24 -5.02
N ASP A 71 12.93 -9.67 -5.72
CA ASP A 71 13.06 -11.03 -6.22
C ASP A 71 13.10 -12.12 -5.12
N GLN A 72 13.46 -11.75 -3.89
CA GLN A 72 13.49 -12.70 -2.77
C GLN A 72 12.11 -13.07 -2.23
N TYR A 73 11.07 -12.32 -2.59
CA TYR A 73 9.72 -12.52 -2.07
C TYR A 73 8.85 -13.27 -3.07
N GLU A 74 8.25 -14.37 -2.63
CA GLU A 74 7.25 -15.07 -3.45
C GLU A 74 5.84 -14.59 -3.16
N THR A 75 5.57 -14.18 -1.92
CA THR A 75 4.25 -13.71 -1.49
C THR A 75 4.36 -12.27 -1.08
N VAL A 76 3.49 -11.43 -1.64
CA VAL A 76 3.41 -10.01 -1.34
C VAL A 76 2.00 -9.71 -0.89
N LEU A 77 1.85 -9.30 0.38
CA LEU A 77 0.59 -8.77 0.87
C LEU A 77 0.61 -7.27 0.65
N ILE A 78 -0.47 -6.72 0.12
CA ILE A 78 -0.56 -5.30 -0.19
C ILE A 78 -1.74 -4.71 0.59
N GLY A 79 -1.43 -3.86 1.55
CA GLY A 79 -2.41 -3.26 2.43
C GLY A 79 -2.66 -1.80 2.12
N HIS A 80 -3.93 -1.37 2.20
CA HIS A 80 -4.30 -0.01 1.90
C HIS A 80 -5.67 0.33 2.49
N PRO A 81 -5.97 1.62 2.72
CA PRO A 81 -7.34 2.03 2.96
C PRO A 81 -8.16 1.94 1.67
N ILE A 82 -9.48 1.93 1.82
CA ILE A 82 -10.38 2.01 0.67
C ILE A 82 -10.79 3.48 0.49
N TRP A 83 -10.37 4.07 -0.62
CA TRP A 83 -10.71 5.44 -0.99
C TRP A 83 -11.57 5.39 -2.25
N TRP A 84 -12.81 5.88 -2.13
CA TRP A 84 -13.74 5.88 -3.25
C TRP A 84 -13.86 4.48 -3.89
N TYR A 85 -14.12 3.48 -3.04
CA TYR A 85 -14.33 2.07 -3.41
C TYR A 85 -13.12 1.39 -4.04
N ARG A 86 -11.94 1.99 -3.97
CA ARG A 86 -10.72 1.47 -4.60
C ARG A 86 -9.51 1.68 -3.70
N ALA A 87 -8.41 1.07 -4.08
CA ALA A 87 -7.12 1.37 -3.48
C ALA A 87 -6.69 2.79 -3.86
N PRO A 88 -5.98 3.50 -2.96
CA PRO A 88 -5.37 4.78 -3.33
C PRO A 88 -4.42 4.62 -4.52
N MET A 89 -4.24 5.69 -5.29
CA MET A 89 -3.45 5.61 -6.53
C MET A 89 -1.97 5.32 -6.27
N VAL A 90 -1.46 5.55 -5.05
CA VAL A 90 -0.09 5.15 -4.69
C VAL A 90 0.11 3.63 -4.83
N ILE A 91 -0.94 2.83 -4.66
CA ILE A 91 -0.86 1.38 -4.82
C ILE A 91 -0.58 1.04 -6.28
N ARG A 92 -1.21 1.73 -7.22
CA ARG A 92 -0.91 1.54 -8.64
C ARG A 92 0.51 1.95 -8.97
N SER A 93 0.99 3.06 -8.41
CA SER A 93 2.38 3.46 -8.56
C SER A 93 3.32 2.35 -8.10
N PHE A 94 3.02 1.73 -6.96
CA PHE A 94 3.83 0.64 -6.42
C PHE A 94 3.80 -0.58 -7.34
N GLU A 95 2.60 -1.02 -7.74
CA GLU A 95 2.45 -2.22 -8.56
C GLU A 95 3.14 -2.09 -9.92
N GLU A 96 3.17 -0.89 -10.48
CA GLU A 96 3.81 -0.62 -11.76
C GLU A 96 5.33 -0.47 -11.65
N SER A 97 5.85 -0.30 -10.43
CA SER A 97 7.29 -0.09 -10.19
C SER A 97 8.09 -1.39 -10.15
N TYR A 98 7.42 -2.54 -10.06
CA TYR A 98 8.09 -3.83 -9.89
C TYR A 98 7.51 -4.88 -10.84
N ASP A 99 8.33 -5.85 -11.21
CA ASP A 99 7.85 -7.05 -11.90
C ASP A 99 7.34 -8.04 -10.85
N LEU A 100 6.03 -8.19 -10.78
CA LEU A 100 5.36 -9.06 -9.81
C LEU A 100 4.94 -10.39 -10.44
N THR A 101 5.38 -10.68 -11.65
CA THR A 101 5.05 -11.93 -12.36
C THR A 101 5.49 -13.14 -11.54
N GLY A 102 4.60 -14.10 -11.42
CA GLY A 102 4.88 -15.35 -10.69
C GLY A 102 4.76 -15.25 -9.19
N LYS A 103 4.46 -14.07 -8.64
CA LYS A 103 4.27 -13.90 -7.21
C LYS A 103 2.80 -14.06 -6.83
N THR A 104 2.58 -14.51 -5.59
CA THR A 104 1.23 -14.52 -5.01
C THR A 104 0.96 -13.16 -4.39
N LEU A 105 -0.07 -12.47 -4.86
CA LEU A 105 -0.45 -11.15 -4.36
C LEU A 105 -1.74 -11.29 -3.55
N ILE A 106 -1.72 -10.86 -2.29
CA ILE A 106 -2.87 -10.94 -1.39
C ILE A 106 -3.18 -9.54 -0.88
N PRO A 107 -4.28 -8.94 -1.33
CA PRO A 107 -4.67 -7.62 -0.81
C PRO A 107 -5.32 -7.73 0.57
N PHE A 108 -5.11 -6.71 1.39
CA PHE A 108 -5.89 -6.48 2.59
C PHE A 108 -6.20 -5.00 2.70
N CYS A 109 -7.31 -4.67 3.33
CA CYS A 109 -7.74 -3.27 3.35
C CYS A 109 -8.45 -2.91 4.65
N THR A 110 -8.45 -1.61 4.93
CA THR A 110 -9.20 -1.02 6.04
C THR A 110 -10.26 -0.09 5.45
N SER A 111 -11.29 0.25 6.25
CA SER A 111 -12.30 1.21 5.80
C SER A 111 -11.68 2.55 5.47
N GLY A 112 -12.20 3.25 4.45
CA GLY A 112 -11.62 4.47 3.95
C GLY A 112 -11.48 5.59 4.97
N ASP A 113 -12.36 5.66 5.94
CA ASP A 113 -12.33 6.68 6.98
C ASP A 113 -11.52 6.26 8.23
N VAL A 114 -10.93 5.07 8.23
CA VAL A 114 -10.10 4.60 9.33
C VAL A 114 -8.72 4.12 8.86
N GLY A 115 -8.44 4.29 7.60
CA GLY A 115 -7.15 3.88 7.03
C GLY A 115 -6.02 4.82 7.31
#